data_c61ff3e3cc4e8b16d844126eba8ca6c6
#
_entry.id   c61ff3e3cc4e8b16d844126eba8ca6c6
#
_cell.length_a   1.000
_cell.length_b   1.000
_cell.length_c   1.000
_cell.angle_alpha   90.00
_cell.angle_beta   90.00
_cell.angle_gamma   90.00
#
_symmetry.space_group_name_H-M   'P 1'
#
loop_
_entity.id
_entity.type
_entity.pdbx_description
1 polymer ?
#
loop_
_entity_poly.entity_id
_entity_poly.type
_entity_poly.pdbx_seq_one_letter_code
_entity_poly.pdbx_strand_id
1 'polypeptide(L)'
;MIKSGVGWRLGWDPDADAFKGLVGSDDWALELTAVELEDFCRLLNQLVEMVVQMSSELMAEETIACEAESDRLWLEVEGYPHAYRLHLMLLTGRRSEGHWAATAVPALAQAAKSLDVF
;
A
#
# COMPACT_ATOMS: atom_id res chain seq x y z
N MET A 1 12.65 -11.98 -3.96
CA MET A 1 12.11 -12.14 -2.59
C MET A 1 10.65 -11.76 -2.59
N ILE A 2 9.80 -12.60 -2.01
CA ILE A 2 8.38 -12.30 -1.85
C ILE A 2 8.00 -12.47 -0.39
N LYS A 3 7.37 -11.43 0.17
CA LYS A 3 6.74 -11.49 1.49
C LYS A 3 5.24 -11.60 1.26
N SER A 4 4.58 -12.42 2.04
CA SER A 4 3.13 -12.60 1.90
C SER A 4 2.48 -12.95 3.22
N GLY A 5 1.19 -12.74 3.28
CA GLY A 5 0.33 -13.10 4.39
C GLY A 5 -1.09 -13.23 3.90
N VAL A 6 -2.03 -13.31 4.84
CA VAL A 6 -3.45 -13.41 4.48
C VAL A 6 -3.89 -12.11 3.80
N GLY A 7 -4.23 -12.22 2.52
CA GLY A 7 -4.78 -11.11 1.76
C GLY A 7 -3.77 -10.14 1.17
N TRP A 8 -2.47 -10.44 1.23
CA TRP A 8 -1.48 -9.51 0.68
C TRP A 8 -0.20 -10.21 0.22
N ARG A 9 0.47 -9.60 -0.76
CA ARG A 9 1.79 -10.00 -1.26
C ARG A 9 2.61 -8.75 -1.56
N LEU A 10 3.93 -8.83 -1.31
CA LEU A 10 4.88 -7.75 -1.60
C LEU A 10 6.18 -8.40 -2.07
N GLY A 11 6.62 -8.07 -3.28
CA GLY A 11 7.77 -8.73 -3.89
C GLY A 11 8.81 -7.78 -4.42
N TRP A 12 10.06 -8.26 -4.45
CA TRP A 12 11.19 -7.55 -5.03
C TRP A 12 12.11 -8.53 -5.74
N ASP A 13 12.37 -8.28 -7.02
CA ASP A 13 13.29 -9.08 -7.84
C ASP A 13 14.33 -8.14 -8.47
N PRO A 14 15.55 -8.06 -7.90
CA PRO A 14 16.58 -7.14 -8.43
C PRO A 14 17.06 -7.52 -9.82
N ASP A 15 16.82 -8.76 -10.26
CA ASP A 15 17.27 -9.25 -11.56
C ASP A 15 16.26 -9.00 -12.68
N ALA A 16 15.06 -8.57 -12.35
CA ALA A 16 14.05 -8.22 -13.36
C ALA A 16 14.46 -6.94 -14.10
N ASP A 17 14.12 -6.86 -15.39
CA ASP A 17 14.50 -5.70 -16.20
C ASP A 17 13.70 -4.44 -15.81
N ALA A 18 12.43 -4.39 -16.15
CA ALA A 18 11.61 -3.20 -15.97
C ALA A 18 10.84 -3.20 -14.65
N PHE A 19 10.31 -4.35 -14.25
CA PHE A 19 9.38 -4.46 -13.13
C PHE A 19 10.00 -5.27 -12.00
N LYS A 20 10.76 -4.59 -11.14
CA LYS A 20 11.44 -5.22 -10.02
C LYS A 20 10.51 -5.41 -8.81
N GLY A 21 9.40 -4.70 -8.78
CA GLY A 21 8.45 -4.72 -7.67
C GLY A 21 7.17 -5.46 -8.01
N LEU A 22 6.51 -5.95 -6.97
CA LEU A 22 5.21 -6.58 -7.08
C LEU A 22 4.40 -6.27 -5.83
N VAL A 23 3.13 -5.91 -6.03
CA VAL A 23 2.16 -5.78 -4.93
C VAL A 23 0.91 -6.55 -5.33
N GLY A 24 0.21 -7.09 -4.34
CA GLY A 24 -1.02 -7.81 -4.64
C GLY A 24 -1.77 -8.29 -3.41
N SER A 25 -2.92 -8.88 -3.67
CA SER A 25 -3.73 -9.58 -2.68
C SER A 25 -3.74 -11.08 -3.03
N ASP A 26 -4.73 -11.80 -2.53
CA ASP A 26 -4.88 -13.23 -2.88
C ASP A 26 -5.32 -13.41 -4.34
N ASP A 27 -6.06 -12.44 -4.89
CA ASP A 27 -6.75 -12.56 -6.17
C ASP A 27 -6.08 -11.83 -7.33
N TRP A 28 -5.19 -10.88 -7.04
CA TRP A 28 -4.59 -10.04 -8.05
C TRP A 28 -3.17 -9.66 -7.68
N ALA A 29 -2.39 -9.27 -8.68
CA ALA A 29 -1.06 -8.71 -8.48
C ALA A 29 -0.76 -7.70 -9.58
N LEU A 30 0.02 -6.68 -9.22
CA LEU A 30 0.56 -5.68 -10.15
C LEU A 30 2.07 -5.70 -10.07
N GLU A 31 2.71 -5.71 -11.24
CA GLU A 31 4.15 -5.50 -11.31
C GLU A 31 4.42 -4.00 -11.35
N LEU A 32 5.37 -3.57 -10.54
CA LEU A 32 5.76 -2.16 -10.41
C LEU A 32 7.23 -1.97 -10.75
N THR A 33 7.56 -0.82 -11.31
CA THR A 33 8.96 -0.43 -11.43
C THR A 33 9.55 -0.19 -10.04
N ALA A 34 10.88 -0.14 -9.93
CA ALA A 34 11.54 0.11 -8.66
C ALA A 34 11.07 1.43 -8.03
N VAL A 35 10.97 2.50 -8.84
CA VAL A 35 10.53 3.80 -8.33
C VAL A 35 9.05 3.81 -7.93
N GLU A 36 8.21 3.06 -8.63
CA GLU A 36 6.80 2.91 -8.25
C GLU A 36 6.68 2.17 -6.92
N LEU A 37 7.46 1.11 -6.72
CA LEU A 37 7.45 0.39 -5.45
C LEU A 37 7.94 1.26 -4.29
N GLU A 38 8.99 2.04 -4.53
CA GLU A 38 9.50 2.98 -3.54
C GLU A 38 8.42 3.99 -3.15
N ASP A 39 7.73 4.57 -4.14
CA ASP A 39 6.61 5.48 -3.90
C ASP A 39 5.50 4.80 -3.10
N PHE A 40 5.15 3.55 -3.45
CA PHE A 40 4.13 2.79 -2.74
C PHE A 40 4.48 2.64 -1.26
N CYS A 41 5.69 2.21 -0.96
CA CYS A 41 6.12 2.01 0.44
C CYS A 41 6.12 3.31 1.22
N ARG A 42 6.61 4.38 0.62
CA ARG A 42 6.66 5.70 1.24
C ARG A 42 5.27 6.27 1.50
N LEU A 43 4.40 6.23 0.50
CA LEU A 43 3.04 6.77 0.62
C LEU A 43 2.20 5.95 1.60
N LEU A 44 2.34 4.64 1.60
CA LEU A 44 1.61 3.79 2.54
C LEU A 44 2.03 4.11 3.98
N ASN A 45 3.33 4.22 4.23
CA ASN A 45 3.83 4.59 5.56
C ASN A 45 3.30 5.96 5.98
N GLN A 46 3.27 6.92 5.07
CA GLN A 46 2.75 8.26 5.32
C GLN A 46 1.26 8.20 5.72
N LEU A 47 0.46 7.42 5.01
CA LEU A 47 -0.98 7.27 5.31
C LEU A 47 -1.21 6.61 6.66
N VAL A 48 -0.45 5.56 6.98
CA VAL A 48 -0.57 4.88 8.27
C VAL A 48 -0.29 5.86 9.42
N GLU A 49 0.74 6.68 9.28
CA GLU A 49 1.07 7.68 10.30
C GLU A 49 0.00 8.76 10.41
N MET A 50 -0.58 9.19 9.28
CA MET A 50 -1.69 10.15 9.30
C MET A 50 -2.88 9.62 10.10
N VAL A 51 -3.23 8.35 9.89
CA VAL A 51 -4.35 7.72 10.63
C VAL A 51 -4.03 7.64 12.12
N VAL A 52 -2.81 7.27 12.48
CA VAL A 52 -2.40 7.21 13.89
C VAL A 52 -2.56 8.58 14.57
N GLN A 53 -2.14 9.64 13.89
CA GLN A 53 -2.26 11.00 14.44
C GLN A 53 -3.71 11.44 14.58
N MET A 54 -4.57 11.08 13.63
CA MET A 54 -5.99 11.41 13.67
C MET A 54 -6.76 10.62 14.73
N SER A 55 -6.34 9.38 14.99
CA SER A 55 -7.09 8.44 15.82
C SER A 55 -7.29 8.92 17.26
N SER A 56 -6.36 9.72 17.76
CA SER A 56 -6.46 10.26 19.14
C SER A 56 -7.61 11.26 19.30
N GLU A 57 -8.10 11.83 18.19
CA GLU A 57 -9.15 12.85 18.19
C GLU A 57 -10.50 12.30 17.73
N LEU A 58 -10.55 11.03 17.33
CA LEU A 58 -11.74 10.42 16.77
C LEU A 58 -12.37 9.43 17.75
N MET A 59 -13.69 9.35 17.69
CA MET A 59 -14.43 8.32 18.40
C MET A 59 -14.36 7.01 17.59
N ALA A 60 -14.56 5.88 18.27
CA ALA A 60 -14.42 4.57 17.63
C ALA A 60 -15.36 4.35 16.44
N GLU A 61 -16.50 4.99 16.44
CA GLU A 61 -17.51 4.88 15.37
C GLU A 61 -17.30 5.87 14.21
N GLU A 62 -16.33 6.77 14.31
CA GLU A 62 -16.05 7.72 13.24
C GLU A 62 -15.21 7.09 12.14
N THR A 63 -15.57 7.37 10.90
CA THR A 63 -14.84 6.88 9.74
C THR A 63 -13.79 7.88 9.28
N ILE A 64 -12.78 7.37 8.57
CA ILE A 64 -11.72 8.18 7.99
C ILE A 64 -11.64 7.93 6.49
N ALA A 65 -11.12 8.91 5.77
CA ALA A 65 -10.72 8.77 4.37
C ALA A 65 -9.49 9.66 4.18
N CYS A 66 -8.35 9.05 3.91
CA CYS A 66 -7.10 9.77 3.71
C CYS A 66 -6.45 9.30 2.42
N GLU A 67 -5.84 10.24 1.69
CA GLU A 67 -5.16 9.90 0.45
C GLU A 67 -3.78 10.52 0.38
N ALA A 68 -2.90 9.91 -0.42
CA ALA A 68 -1.58 10.42 -0.72
C ALA A 68 -1.22 10.00 -2.14
N GLU A 69 -0.49 10.85 -2.85
CA GLU A 69 -0.13 10.55 -4.23
C GLU A 69 1.27 11.05 -4.59
N SER A 70 1.82 10.44 -5.62
CA SER A 70 2.99 10.90 -6.33
C SER A 70 2.62 11.07 -7.81
N ASP A 71 3.58 11.40 -8.65
CA ASP A 71 3.35 11.43 -10.09
C ASP A 71 3.01 10.06 -10.67
N ARG A 72 3.34 8.99 -9.94
CA ARG A 72 3.26 7.61 -10.43
C ARG A 72 2.06 6.84 -9.91
N LEU A 73 1.65 7.11 -8.67
CA LEU A 73 0.52 6.37 -8.10
C LEU A 73 -0.20 7.16 -7.01
N TRP A 74 -1.40 6.73 -6.75
CA TRP A 74 -2.29 7.29 -5.75
C TRP A 74 -2.73 6.18 -4.81
N LEU A 75 -2.75 6.47 -3.51
CA LEU A 75 -3.21 5.56 -2.47
C LEU A 75 -4.28 6.24 -1.64
N GLU A 76 -5.26 5.45 -1.22
CA GLU A 76 -6.30 5.90 -0.30
C GLU A 76 -6.54 4.85 0.76
N VAL A 77 -6.67 5.28 2.01
CA VAL A 77 -7.19 4.44 3.09
C VAL A 77 -8.57 4.94 3.48
N GLU A 78 -9.50 4.02 3.69
CA GLU A 78 -10.88 4.34 4.02
C GLU A 78 -11.45 3.31 4.97
N GLY A 79 -12.12 3.76 6.02
CA GLY A 79 -12.74 2.89 7.00
C GLY A 79 -12.73 3.52 8.38
N TYR A 80 -12.35 2.72 9.38
CA TYR A 80 -12.24 3.17 10.75
C TYR A 80 -10.76 3.29 11.14
N PRO A 81 -10.43 4.12 12.14
CA PRO A 81 -9.02 4.27 12.55
C PRO A 81 -8.33 2.95 12.93
N HIS A 82 -9.09 1.97 13.40
CA HIS A 82 -8.57 0.67 13.81
C HIS A 82 -8.71 -0.43 12.75
N ALA A 83 -9.43 -0.15 11.64
CA ALA A 83 -9.65 -1.12 10.57
C ALA A 83 -10.06 -0.40 9.28
N TYR A 84 -9.10 -0.18 8.40
CA TYR A 84 -9.35 0.51 7.14
C TYR A 84 -8.79 -0.28 5.95
N ARG A 85 -9.48 -0.18 4.82
CA ARG A 85 -9.04 -0.78 3.56
C ARG A 85 -8.10 0.16 2.83
N LEU A 86 -7.32 -0.40 1.91
CA LEU A 86 -6.37 0.34 1.09
C LEU A 86 -6.74 0.19 -0.39
N HIS A 87 -6.68 1.28 -1.11
CA HIS A 87 -6.90 1.32 -2.55
C HIS A 87 -5.67 1.91 -3.23
N LEU A 88 -5.18 1.24 -4.26
CA LEU A 88 -4.07 1.68 -5.10
C LEU A 88 -4.57 1.98 -6.50
N MET A 89 -4.15 3.10 -7.06
CA MET A 89 -4.36 3.42 -8.46
C MET A 89 -3.02 3.80 -9.09
N LEU A 90 -2.64 3.09 -10.14
CA LEU A 90 -1.42 3.38 -10.89
C LEU A 90 -1.73 4.47 -11.91
N LEU A 91 -0.99 5.58 -11.85
CA LEU A 91 -1.24 6.77 -12.68
C LEU A 91 -0.40 6.81 -13.95
N THR A 92 0.52 5.87 -14.11
CA THR A 92 1.36 5.75 -15.31
C THR A 92 0.55 5.15 -16.48
N GLY A 93 1.19 5.01 -17.65
CA GLY A 93 0.50 4.56 -18.86
C GLY A 93 -0.24 3.25 -18.77
N ARG A 94 0.16 2.36 -17.84
CA ARG A 94 -0.48 1.05 -17.67
C ARG A 94 -1.86 1.14 -17.02
N ARG A 95 -2.09 2.14 -16.19
CA ARG A 95 -3.37 2.41 -15.53
C ARG A 95 -4.06 1.18 -14.95
N SER A 96 -3.61 0.74 -13.81
CA SER A 96 -4.20 -0.39 -13.08
C SER A 96 -4.56 0.04 -11.67
N GLU A 97 -5.43 -0.73 -11.03
CA GLU A 97 -5.80 -0.46 -9.66
C GLU A 97 -6.03 -1.76 -8.89
N GLY A 98 -5.95 -1.69 -7.58
CA GLY A 98 -6.19 -2.82 -6.70
C GLY A 98 -6.59 -2.37 -5.30
N HIS A 99 -7.13 -3.31 -4.55
CA HIS A 99 -7.65 -3.07 -3.22
C HIS A 99 -7.16 -4.14 -2.25
N TRP A 100 -6.97 -3.73 -1.00
CA TRP A 100 -6.70 -4.66 0.10
C TRP A 100 -7.75 -4.48 1.17
N ALA A 101 -8.25 -5.62 1.67
CA ALA A 101 -9.19 -5.63 2.79
C ALA A 101 -8.51 -5.13 4.07
N ALA A 102 -9.29 -4.57 4.97
CA ALA A 102 -8.78 -4.01 6.22
C ALA A 102 -7.92 -5.00 7.01
N THR A 103 -8.26 -6.28 6.98
CA THR A 103 -7.51 -7.31 7.69
C THR A 103 -6.09 -7.52 7.14
N ALA A 104 -5.84 -7.16 5.88
CA ALA A 104 -4.53 -7.31 5.25
C ALA A 104 -3.61 -6.10 5.46
N VAL A 105 -4.17 -4.91 5.69
CA VAL A 105 -3.42 -3.66 5.68
C VAL A 105 -2.32 -3.58 6.75
N PRO A 106 -2.55 -3.95 8.02
CA PRO A 106 -1.49 -3.83 9.03
C PRO A 106 -0.22 -4.61 8.68
N ALA A 107 -0.36 -5.86 8.26
CA ALA A 107 0.79 -6.69 7.91
C ALA A 107 1.47 -6.22 6.62
N LEU A 108 0.68 -5.81 5.62
CA LEU A 108 1.23 -5.23 4.39
C LEU A 108 2.03 -3.95 4.68
N ALA A 109 1.49 -3.06 5.51
CA ALA A 109 2.16 -1.81 5.88
C ALA A 109 3.46 -2.09 6.62
N GLN A 110 3.47 -3.08 7.53
CA GLN A 110 4.68 -3.46 8.26
C GLN A 110 5.74 -4.03 7.31
N ALA A 111 5.33 -4.85 6.35
CA ALA A 111 6.23 -5.40 5.34
C ALA A 111 6.81 -4.30 4.46
N ALA A 112 5.99 -3.35 4.03
CA ALA A 112 6.42 -2.21 3.22
C ALA A 112 7.42 -1.33 3.98
N LYS A 113 7.18 -1.08 5.25
CA LYS A 113 8.06 -0.29 6.11
C LYS A 113 9.42 -0.97 6.31
N SER A 114 9.42 -2.30 6.37
CA SER A 114 10.63 -3.10 6.60
C SER A 114 11.41 -3.39 5.33
N LEU A 115 10.87 -3.07 4.17
CA LEU A 115 11.51 -3.36 2.89
C LEU A 115 12.71 -2.44 2.69
N ASP A 116 13.91 -3.02 2.70
CA ASP A 116 15.18 -2.28 2.67
C ASP A 116 15.94 -2.60 1.39
N VAL A 117 15.38 -2.19 0.26
CA VAL A 117 15.95 -2.46 -1.07
C VAL A 117 16.24 -1.19 -1.88
N PHE A 118 15.91 -0.04 -1.32
CA PHE A 118 16.07 1.26 -1.98
C PHE A 118 17.28 2.01 -1.47
#